data_cd2d9e82a0a13b6854545636018d05b2
#
_entry.id   cd2d9e82a0a13b6854545636018d05b2
#
_cell.length_a   1.000
_cell.length_b   1.000
_cell.length_c   1.000
_cell.angle_alpha   90.00
_cell.angle_beta   90.00
_cell.angle_gamma   90.00
#
_symmetry.space_group_name_H-M   'P 1'
#
loop_
_entity.id
_entity.type
_entity.pdbx_description
1 polymer ?
#
loop_
_entity_poly.entity_id
_entity_poly.type
_entity_poly.pdbx_seq_one_letter_code
_entity_poly.pdbx_strand_id
1 'polypeptide(L)'
;MREDLKTKGDDMRVRAEIIEIAMLAVVVVAAAVSAIRPHSVAVWMTEIFWVTGLLAVLLSTRRMFRFSLAAYACFFVWMMLQTIGAHYTFELVPMDWLKEPLGLVRNPYDRIAHFTVGWFAFPFAELFLRKGWVRSAALAAFFAVMTVVAMAGLWELVEWQYAVIEGGEAGAAFLGSQGDVWDAQKDILCDTLGALCVSTLFLLRERRFER
;
A
#
# COMPACT_ATOMS: atom_id res chain seq x y z
N MET A 1 -12.12 25.72 -30.58
CA MET A 1 -12.82 24.96 -29.50
C MET A 1 -12.51 23.45 -29.45
N ARG A 2 -12.67 22.66 -30.55
CA ARG A 2 -12.32 21.21 -30.51
C ARG A 2 -10.81 20.97 -30.44
N GLU A 3 -10.00 21.76 -31.12
CA GLU A 3 -8.54 21.68 -31.08
C GLU A 3 -7.96 22.06 -29.71
N ASP A 4 -8.50 23.11 -29.08
CA ASP A 4 -8.08 23.54 -27.75
C ASP A 4 -8.39 22.49 -26.67
N LEU A 5 -9.54 21.79 -26.79
CA LEU A 5 -9.92 20.70 -25.87
C LEU A 5 -9.00 19.48 -26.03
N LYS A 6 -8.57 19.19 -27.27
CA LYS A 6 -7.64 18.08 -27.55
C LYS A 6 -6.26 18.39 -27.00
N THR A 7 -5.74 19.58 -27.27
CA THR A 7 -4.43 20.05 -26.75
C THR A 7 -4.40 20.04 -25.23
N LYS A 8 -5.46 20.51 -24.57
CA LYS A 8 -5.58 20.50 -23.10
C LYS A 8 -5.65 19.08 -22.54
N GLY A 9 -6.32 18.16 -23.25
CA GLY A 9 -6.36 16.73 -22.88
C GLY A 9 -5.00 16.07 -22.97
N ASP A 10 -4.25 16.34 -24.04
CA ASP A 10 -2.91 15.81 -24.25
C ASP A 10 -1.93 16.35 -23.20
N ASP A 11 -1.99 17.65 -22.87
CA ASP A 11 -1.16 18.27 -21.83
C ASP A 11 -1.44 17.65 -20.44
N MET A 12 -2.70 17.41 -20.10
CA MET A 12 -3.06 16.73 -18.85
C MET A 12 -2.54 15.28 -18.77
N ARG A 13 -2.56 14.57 -19.90
CA ARG A 13 -2.00 13.19 -19.97
C ARG A 13 -0.49 13.20 -19.76
N VAL A 14 0.23 14.11 -20.42
CA VAL A 14 1.68 14.24 -20.27
C VAL A 14 2.05 14.59 -18.83
N ARG A 15 1.35 15.54 -18.21
CA ARG A 15 1.58 15.88 -16.78
C ARG A 15 1.34 14.69 -15.85
N ALA A 16 0.25 13.96 -16.03
CA ALA A 16 -0.03 12.76 -15.23
C ALA A 16 1.07 11.70 -15.39
N GLU A 17 1.60 11.54 -16.61
CA GLU A 17 2.70 10.62 -16.87
C GLU A 17 4.01 11.03 -16.19
N ILE A 18 4.33 12.32 -16.20
CA ILE A 18 5.51 12.85 -15.51
C ILE A 18 5.39 12.62 -14.01
N ILE A 19 4.23 12.88 -13.41
CA ILE A 19 4.00 12.67 -11.97
C ILE A 19 4.11 11.18 -11.62
N GLU A 20 3.54 10.29 -12.41
CA GLU A 20 3.65 8.84 -12.22
C GLU A 20 5.12 8.37 -12.24
N ILE A 21 5.88 8.80 -13.26
CA ILE A 21 7.30 8.45 -13.38
C ILE A 21 8.09 9.01 -12.19
N ALA A 22 7.82 10.25 -11.78
CA ALA A 22 8.46 10.86 -10.64
C ALA A 22 8.20 10.09 -9.34
N MET A 23 6.94 9.66 -9.09
CA MET A 23 6.60 8.82 -7.94
C MET A 23 7.41 7.50 -7.94
N LEU A 24 7.44 6.79 -9.07
CA LEU A 24 8.18 5.55 -9.18
C LEU A 24 9.70 5.76 -9.02
N ALA A 25 10.25 6.84 -9.56
CA ALA A 25 11.66 7.19 -9.38
C ALA A 25 12.00 7.51 -7.92
N VAL A 26 11.11 8.22 -7.20
CA VAL A 26 11.28 8.50 -5.77
C VAL A 26 11.29 7.19 -4.97
N VAL A 27 10.42 6.23 -5.28
CA VAL A 27 10.44 4.91 -4.62
C VAL A 27 11.77 4.18 -4.87
N VAL A 28 12.30 4.19 -6.10
CA VAL A 28 13.60 3.57 -6.40
C VAL A 28 14.71 4.20 -5.59
N VAL A 29 14.75 5.53 -5.52
CA VAL A 29 15.74 6.25 -4.72
C VAL A 29 15.58 5.95 -3.23
N ALA A 30 14.36 5.97 -2.71
CA ALA A 30 14.07 5.65 -1.32
C ALA A 30 14.50 4.21 -0.97
N ALA A 31 14.20 3.23 -1.84
CA ALA A 31 14.61 1.84 -1.66
C ALA A 31 16.14 1.70 -1.65
N ALA A 32 16.85 2.40 -2.54
CA ALA A 32 18.31 2.40 -2.57
C ALA A 32 18.91 3.05 -1.31
N VAL A 33 18.34 4.16 -0.85
CA VAL A 33 18.79 4.84 0.38
C VAL A 33 18.50 3.98 1.61
N SER A 34 17.34 3.30 1.66
CA SER A 34 16.97 2.43 2.78
C SER A 34 17.92 1.23 2.97
N ALA A 35 18.66 0.85 1.93
CA ALA A 35 19.70 -0.19 1.99
C ALA A 35 20.94 0.25 2.78
N ILE A 36 21.10 1.55 3.04
CA ILE A 36 22.27 2.08 3.72
C ILE A 36 22.10 1.89 5.24
N ARG A 37 22.78 0.91 5.82
CA ARG A 37 22.75 0.59 7.26
C ARG A 37 21.35 0.40 7.83
N PRO A 38 20.52 -0.52 7.27
CA PRO A 38 19.23 -0.82 7.85
C PRO A 38 19.41 -1.39 9.26
N HIS A 39 18.42 -1.25 10.12
CA HIS A 39 18.46 -1.76 11.49
C HIS A 39 18.72 -3.29 11.51
N SER A 40 18.02 -4.02 10.66
CA SER A 40 18.21 -5.45 10.41
C SER A 40 18.24 -5.73 8.91
N VAL A 41 19.33 -6.30 8.41
CA VAL A 41 19.45 -6.66 6.99
C VAL A 41 18.45 -7.73 6.61
N ALA A 42 18.20 -8.71 7.49
CA ALA A 42 17.24 -9.79 7.24
C ALA A 42 15.81 -9.25 7.10
N VAL A 43 15.36 -8.42 8.04
CA VAL A 43 14.03 -7.75 7.95
C VAL A 43 13.97 -6.85 6.73
N TRP A 44 15.02 -6.05 6.48
CA TRP A 44 15.06 -5.18 5.31
C TRP A 44 14.89 -5.96 4.00
N MET A 45 15.57 -7.08 3.82
CA MET A 45 15.47 -7.91 2.62
C MET A 45 14.06 -8.47 2.42
N THR A 46 13.42 -8.93 3.48
CA THR A 46 12.06 -9.49 3.45
C THR A 46 11.04 -8.42 3.07
N GLU A 47 11.16 -7.24 3.66
CA GLU A 47 10.21 -6.15 3.49
C GLU A 47 10.39 -5.42 2.14
N ILE A 48 11.63 -5.16 1.72
CA ILE A 48 11.91 -4.49 0.45
C ILE A 48 11.55 -5.35 -0.77
N PHE A 49 11.50 -6.67 -0.59
CA PHE A 49 11.04 -7.61 -1.62
C PHE A 49 9.65 -7.25 -2.14
N TRP A 50 8.73 -6.87 -1.26
CA TRP A 50 7.36 -6.51 -1.63
C TRP A 50 7.31 -5.18 -2.39
N VAL A 51 8.10 -4.21 -1.99
CA VAL A 51 8.22 -2.92 -2.69
C VAL A 51 8.77 -3.11 -4.09
N THR A 52 9.88 -3.85 -4.20
CA THR A 52 10.53 -4.10 -5.50
C THR A 52 9.68 -4.99 -6.41
N GLY A 53 8.98 -5.97 -5.84
CA GLY A 53 8.04 -6.83 -6.54
C GLY A 53 6.87 -6.03 -7.13
N LEU A 54 6.22 -5.18 -6.34
CA LEU A 54 5.15 -4.31 -6.82
C LEU A 54 5.65 -3.35 -7.88
N LEU A 55 6.81 -2.73 -7.67
CA LEU A 55 7.42 -1.83 -8.65
C LEU A 55 7.67 -2.54 -9.99
N ALA A 56 8.22 -3.76 -9.95
CA ALA A 56 8.44 -4.58 -11.14
C ALA A 56 7.13 -4.92 -11.86
N VAL A 57 6.06 -5.26 -11.11
CA VAL A 57 4.72 -5.50 -11.67
C VAL A 57 4.19 -4.24 -12.35
N LEU A 58 4.23 -3.09 -11.68
CA LEU A 58 3.74 -1.82 -12.24
C LEU A 58 4.49 -1.44 -13.52
N LEU A 59 5.81 -1.58 -13.54
CA LEU A 59 6.64 -1.27 -14.70
C LEU A 59 6.40 -2.24 -15.87
N SER A 60 6.33 -3.54 -15.61
CA SER A 60 6.13 -4.57 -16.64
C SER A 60 4.73 -4.54 -17.25
N THR A 61 3.71 -4.24 -16.45
CA THR A 61 2.31 -4.22 -16.90
C THR A 61 1.85 -2.87 -17.45
N ARG A 62 2.64 -1.81 -17.30
CA ARG A 62 2.29 -0.43 -17.70
C ARG A 62 1.79 -0.31 -19.15
N ARG A 63 2.37 -1.10 -20.07
CA ARG A 63 1.95 -1.11 -21.49
C ARG A 63 0.61 -1.80 -21.70
N MET A 64 0.23 -2.74 -20.83
CA MET A 64 -1.00 -3.52 -20.92
C MET A 64 -2.16 -2.86 -20.18
N PHE A 65 -1.85 -2.24 -19.04
CA PHE A 65 -2.81 -1.55 -18.19
C PHE A 65 -2.14 -0.43 -17.43
N ARG A 66 -2.61 0.79 -17.66
CA ARG A 66 -2.14 1.97 -16.96
C ARG A 66 -3.20 2.42 -15.96
N PHE A 67 -2.83 2.44 -14.70
CA PHE A 67 -3.68 2.91 -13.61
C PHE A 67 -3.89 4.43 -13.67
N SER A 68 -4.92 4.92 -13.00
CA SER A 68 -5.10 6.35 -12.78
C SER A 68 -4.03 6.90 -11.83
N LEU A 69 -3.82 8.21 -11.86
CA LEU A 69 -2.89 8.88 -10.94
C LEU A 69 -3.26 8.64 -9.46
N ALA A 70 -4.56 8.56 -9.15
CA ALA A 70 -5.04 8.24 -7.81
C ALA A 70 -4.61 6.83 -7.36
N ALA A 71 -4.70 5.83 -8.24
CA ALA A 71 -4.22 4.49 -7.95
C ALA A 71 -2.71 4.44 -7.78
N TYR A 72 -1.94 5.16 -8.62
CA TYR A 72 -0.49 5.30 -8.43
C TYR A 72 -0.15 6.00 -7.10
N ALA A 73 -0.93 6.98 -6.67
CA ALA A 73 -0.74 7.63 -5.37
C ALA A 73 -0.96 6.64 -4.20
N CYS A 74 -1.97 5.75 -4.29
CA CYS A 74 -2.17 4.69 -3.29
C CYS A 74 -0.95 3.76 -3.21
N PHE A 75 -0.46 3.26 -4.35
CA PHE A 75 0.74 2.44 -4.39
C PHE A 75 1.98 3.17 -3.87
N PHE A 76 2.15 4.43 -4.25
CA PHE A 76 3.28 5.25 -3.85
C PHE A 76 3.34 5.43 -2.33
N VAL A 77 2.24 5.81 -1.69
CA VAL A 77 2.18 6.03 -0.24
C VAL A 77 2.55 4.74 0.49
N TRP A 78 1.94 3.61 0.10
CA TRP A 78 2.28 2.33 0.71
C TRP A 78 3.75 1.96 0.49
N MET A 79 4.28 2.05 -0.74
CA MET A 79 5.69 1.72 -1.02
C MET A 79 6.65 2.59 -0.19
N MET A 80 6.34 3.86 0.02
CA MET A 80 7.17 4.75 0.85
C MET A 80 7.14 4.33 2.33
N LEU A 81 5.96 4.05 2.89
CA LEU A 81 5.84 3.59 4.26
C LEU A 81 6.51 2.22 4.45
N GLN A 82 6.29 1.29 3.54
CA GLN A 82 6.94 -0.03 3.55
C GLN A 82 8.46 0.09 3.52
N THR A 83 9.00 0.98 2.69
CA THR A 83 10.45 1.23 2.59
C THR A 83 11.03 1.82 3.88
N ILE A 84 10.30 2.72 4.55
CA ILE A 84 10.72 3.28 5.85
C ILE A 84 10.64 2.19 6.93
N GLY A 85 9.55 1.42 6.98
CA GLY A 85 9.40 0.28 7.89
C GLY A 85 10.51 -0.75 7.71
N ALA A 86 10.87 -1.08 6.47
CA ALA A 86 11.97 -1.97 6.15
C ALA A 86 13.31 -1.48 6.71
N HIS A 87 13.60 -0.17 6.59
CA HIS A 87 14.86 0.40 7.05
C HIS A 87 15.02 0.38 8.58
N TYR A 88 13.99 0.79 9.31
CA TYR A 88 14.03 0.91 10.78
C TYR A 88 13.62 -0.36 11.51
N THR A 89 12.95 -1.30 10.87
CA THR A 89 12.04 -2.28 11.47
C THR A 89 10.78 -1.56 11.99
N PHE A 90 9.58 -2.02 11.66
CA PHE A 90 8.33 -1.24 11.85
C PHE A 90 8.15 -0.69 13.26
N GLU A 91 8.49 -1.48 14.28
CA GLU A 91 8.37 -1.10 15.69
C GLU A 91 9.36 -0.01 16.14
N LEU A 92 10.44 0.21 15.38
CA LEU A 92 11.53 1.15 15.72
C LEU A 92 11.50 2.42 14.86
N VAL A 93 10.51 2.60 14.01
CA VAL A 93 10.36 3.86 13.26
C VAL A 93 10.15 5.01 14.25
N PRO A 94 10.88 6.16 14.13
CA PRO A 94 10.79 7.28 15.07
C PRO A 94 9.41 7.96 15.07
N MET A 95 8.50 7.50 15.92
CA MET A 95 7.10 7.97 16.03
C MET A 95 6.76 8.53 17.41
N ASP A 96 7.76 8.89 18.23
CA ASP A 96 7.54 9.41 19.58
C ASP A 96 6.70 10.69 19.59
N TRP A 97 6.87 11.53 18.57
CA TRP A 97 6.07 12.74 18.34
C TRP A 97 4.55 12.49 18.21
N LEU A 98 4.14 11.27 17.82
CA LEU A 98 2.73 10.86 17.76
C LEU A 98 2.36 9.97 18.94
N LYS A 99 3.26 9.08 19.35
CA LYS A 99 3.08 8.11 20.42
C LYS A 99 2.84 8.79 21.76
N GLU A 100 3.69 9.73 22.13
CA GLU A 100 3.64 10.40 23.43
C GLU A 100 2.38 11.24 23.64
N PRO A 101 2.00 12.17 22.71
CA PRO A 101 0.79 12.98 22.89
C PRO A 101 -0.51 12.17 22.94
N LEU A 102 -0.53 10.99 22.28
CA LEU A 102 -1.70 10.11 22.26
C LEU A 102 -1.69 9.06 23.40
N GLY A 103 -0.64 9.05 24.23
CA GLY A 103 -0.50 8.08 25.31
C GLY A 103 -0.44 6.62 24.84
N LEU A 104 0.09 6.38 23.66
CA LEU A 104 0.16 5.03 23.06
C LEU A 104 1.28 4.23 23.72
N VAL A 105 1.00 2.97 24.04
CA VAL A 105 1.99 2.06 24.62
C VAL A 105 2.92 1.53 23.53
N ARG A 106 2.38 1.13 22.37
CA ARG A 106 3.15 0.63 21.23
C ARG A 106 3.42 1.72 20.18
N ASN A 107 4.42 1.50 19.36
CA ASN A 107 4.65 2.32 18.17
C ASN A 107 3.49 2.13 17.18
N PRO A 108 2.83 3.22 16.74
CA PRO A 108 1.67 3.12 15.86
C PRO A 108 2.02 2.91 14.38
N TYR A 109 3.31 2.93 14.01
CA TYR A 109 3.73 2.92 12.62
C TYR A 109 3.19 1.74 11.83
N ASP A 110 3.26 0.56 12.39
CA ASP A 110 2.76 -0.67 11.83
C ASP A 110 1.26 -0.59 11.48
N ARG A 111 0.43 -0.13 12.41
CA ARG A 111 -1.01 0.12 12.15
C ARG A 111 -1.26 1.13 11.02
N ILE A 112 -0.41 2.15 10.92
CA ILE A 112 -0.49 3.14 9.83
C ILE A 112 -0.11 2.48 8.50
N ALA A 113 0.93 1.65 8.48
CA ALA A 113 1.33 0.91 7.30
C ALA A 113 0.21 -0.02 6.83
N HIS A 114 -0.38 -0.82 7.73
CA HIS A 114 -1.54 -1.67 7.45
C HIS A 114 -2.73 -0.88 6.91
N PHE A 115 -3.08 0.25 7.52
CA PHE A 115 -4.15 1.10 6.96
C PHE A 115 -3.90 1.48 5.50
N THR A 116 -2.63 1.70 5.11
CA THR A 116 -2.30 2.00 3.70
C THR A 116 -2.21 0.77 2.79
N VAL A 117 -2.00 -0.45 3.34
CA VAL A 117 -2.24 -1.70 2.59
C VAL A 117 -3.69 -1.74 2.13
N GLY A 118 -4.63 -1.33 3.00
CA GLY A 118 -6.04 -1.17 2.64
C GLY A 118 -6.27 -0.35 1.38
N TRP A 119 -5.40 0.64 1.09
CA TRP A 119 -5.54 1.51 -0.08
C TRP A 119 -5.38 0.78 -1.42
N PHE A 120 -4.87 -0.45 -1.43
CA PHE A 120 -4.87 -1.29 -2.62
C PHE A 120 -6.29 -1.60 -3.14
N ALA A 121 -7.33 -1.42 -2.33
CA ALA A 121 -8.71 -1.57 -2.78
C ALA A 121 -9.07 -0.58 -3.91
N PHE A 122 -8.48 0.64 -3.93
CA PHE A 122 -8.73 1.59 -5.00
C PHE A 122 -8.22 1.09 -6.37
N PRO A 123 -6.92 0.75 -6.54
CA PRO A 123 -6.43 0.19 -7.80
C PRO A 123 -7.06 -1.15 -8.17
N PHE A 124 -7.41 -2.02 -7.22
CA PHE A 124 -8.14 -3.25 -7.52
C PHE A 124 -9.53 -2.97 -8.07
N ALA A 125 -10.30 -2.07 -7.45
CA ALA A 125 -11.61 -1.67 -7.96
C ALA A 125 -11.50 -1.07 -9.37
N GLU A 126 -10.52 -0.19 -9.60
CA GLU A 126 -10.23 0.37 -10.92
C GLU A 126 -9.90 -0.73 -11.94
N LEU A 127 -9.07 -1.69 -11.58
CA LEU A 127 -8.69 -2.81 -12.44
C LEU A 127 -9.91 -3.66 -12.80
N PHE A 128 -10.70 -4.08 -11.80
CA PHE A 128 -11.84 -4.96 -12.01
C PHE A 128 -12.91 -4.31 -12.90
N LEU A 129 -13.18 -3.03 -12.68
CA LEU A 129 -14.16 -2.28 -13.46
C LEU A 129 -13.64 -2.03 -14.89
N ARG A 130 -12.43 -1.53 -15.07
CA ARG A 130 -11.88 -1.17 -16.39
C ARG A 130 -11.53 -2.37 -17.25
N LYS A 131 -11.24 -3.53 -16.65
CA LYS A 131 -11.09 -4.79 -17.39
C LYS A 131 -12.44 -5.46 -17.72
N GLY A 132 -13.54 -4.93 -17.21
CA GLY A 132 -14.88 -5.48 -17.44
C GLY A 132 -15.12 -6.81 -16.71
N TRP A 133 -14.29 -7.15 -15.71
CA TRP A 133 -14.52 -8.35 -14.89
C TRP A 133 -15.77 -8.23 -14.04
N VAL A 134 -16.11 -7.02 -13.66
CA VAL A 134 -17.39 -6.66 -13.06
C VAL A 134 -17.98 -5.45 -13.78
N ARG A 135 -19.31 -5.34 -13.79
CA ARG A 135 -20.03 -4.28 -14.54
C ARG A 135 -20.47 -3.11 -13.67
N SER A 136 -20.39 -3.24 -12.36
CA SER A 136 -20.85 -2.23 -11.41
C SER A 136 -19.67 -1.72 -10.59
N ALA A 137 -19.56 -0.41 -10.44
CA ALA A 137 -18.56 0.22 -9.57
C ALA A 137 -18.72 -0.26 -8.11
N ALA A 138 -19.97 -0.47 -7.65
CA ALA A 138 -20.24 -1.00 -6.31
C ALA A 138 -19.71 -2.42 -6.13
N LEU A 139 -19.92 -3.31 -7.13
CA LEU A 139 -19.36 -4.66 -7.11
C LEU A 139 -17.84 -4.65 -7.21
N ALA A 140 -17.26 -3.75 -8.01
CA ALA A 140 -15.81 -3.60 -8.10
C ALA A 140 -15.21 -3.20 -6.74
N ALA A 141 -15.81 -2.23 -6.07
CA ALA A 141 -15.40 -1.80 -4.73
C ALA A 141 -15.57 -2.94 -3.70
N PHE A 142 -16.68 -3.67 -3.72
CA PHE A 142 -16.91 -4.80 -2.83
C PHE A 142 -15.84 -5.89 -3.00
N PHE A 143 -15.60 -6.34 -4.24
CA PHE A 143 -14.59 -7.37 -4.49
C PHE A 143 -13.17 -6.87 -4.19
N ALA A 144 -12.88 -5.60 -4.40
CA ALA A 144 -11.60 -5.01 -4.04
C ALA A 144 -11.37 -5.03 -2.52
N VAL A 145 -12.38 -4.67 -1.71
CA VAL A 145 -12.31 -4.78 -0.24
C VAL A 145 -12.11 -6.25 0.16
N MET A 146 -12.87 -7.19 -0.41
CA MET A 146 -12.71 -8.62 -0.10
C MET A 146 -11.32 -9.14 -0.49
N THR A 147 -10.76 -8.67 -1.60
CA THR A 147 -9.39 -9.02 -2.02
C THR A 147 -8.36 -8.53 -0.99
N VAL A 148 -8.48 -7.30 -0.51
CA VAL A 148 -7.59 -6.76 0.53
C VAL A 148 -7.73 -7.56 1.83
N VAL A 149 -8.95 -7.83 2.29
CA VAL A 149 -9.17 -8.63 3.51
C VAL A 149 -8.57 -10.03 3.38
N ALA A 150 -8.72 -10.68 2.22
CA ALA A 150 -8.11 -11.97 1.97
C ALA A 150 -6.58 -11.90 1.95
N MET A 151 -5.99 -10.87 1.34
CA MET A 151 -4.54 -10.65 1.34
C MET A 151 -4.01 -10.39 2.75
N ALA A 152 -4.68 -9.55 3.54
CA ALA A 152 -4.36 -9.30 4.93
C ALA A 152 -4.36 -10.59 5.75
N GLY A 153 -5.43 -11.37 5.69
CA GLY A 153 -5.51 -12.66 6.41
C GLY A 153 -4.44 -13.67 5.97
N LEU A 154 -4.08 -13.71 4.68
CA LEU A 154 -2.98 -14.55 4.19
C LEU A 154 -1.63 -14.05 4.69
N TRP A 155 -1.44 -12.74 4.79
CA TRP A 155 -0.21 -12.16 5.33
C TRP A 155 0.00 -12.55 6.80
N GLU A 156 -1.01 -12.41 7.63
CA GLU A 156 -0.95 -12.83 9.03
C GLU A 156 -0.63 -14.33 9.21
N LEU A 157 -1.11 -15.17 8.28
CA LEU A 157 -0.74 -16.58 8.26
C LEU A 157 0.75 -16.80 7.90
N VAL A 158 1.30 -15.97 7.00
CA VAL A 158 2.73 -16.00 6.65
C VAL A 158 3.58 -15.56 7.84
N GLU A 159 3.21 -14.47 8.51
CA GLU A 159 3.90 -14.00 9.72
C GLU A 159 3.90 -15.03 10.84
N TRP A 160 2.74 -15.61 11.10
CA TRP A 160 2.63 -16.70 12.08
C TRP A 160 3.53 -17.88 11.73
N GLN A 161 3.52 -18.36 10.48
CA GLN A 161 4.37 -19.47 10.04
C GLN A 161 5.84 -19.13 10.14
N TYR A 162 6.26 -17.92 9.75
CA TYR A 162 7.63 -17.48 9.89
C TYR A 162 8.07 -17.49 11.36
N ALA A 163 7.25 -16.93 12.24
CA ALA A 163 7.53 -16.90 13.68
C ALA A 163 7.63 -18.29 14.30
N VAL A 164 6.83 -19.25 13.83
CA VAL A 164 6.91 -20.66 14.29
C VAL A 164 8.20 -21.34 13.83
N ILE A 165 8.66 -21.05 12.61
CA ILE A 165 9.87 -21.67 12.02
C ILE A 165 11.13 -21.10 12.64
N GLU A 166 11.24 -19.76 12.71
CA GLU A 166 12.42 -19.08 13.27
C GLU A 166 12.50 -19.24 14.79
N GLY A 167 11.37 -19.10 15.48
CA GLY A 167 11.31 -19.17 16.93
C GLY A 167 12.04 -18.03 17.63
N GLY A 168 12.02 -18.05 18.97
CA GLY A 168 12.77 -17.12 19.83
C GLY A 168 12.55 -15.62 19.52
N GLU A 169 13.58 -14.82 19.74
CA GLU A 169 13.51 -13.36 19.56
C GLU A 169 13.35 -12.94 18.10
N ALA A 170 13.92 -13.69 17.14
CA ALA A 170 13.83 -13.38 15.73
C ALA A 170 12.39 -13.55 15.20
N GLY A 171 11.71 -14.62 15.59
CA GLY A 171 10.31 -14.82 15.26
C GLY A 171 9.40 -13.77 15.90
N ALA A 172 9.66 -13.41 17.16
CA ALA A 172 8.90 -12.36 17.86
C ALA A 172 9.10 -10.97 17.22
N ALA A 173 10.34 -10.66 16.81
CA ALA A 173 10.66 -9.40 16.15
C ALA A 173 10.02 -9.29 14.76
N PHE A 174 9.88 -10.41 14.04
CA PHE A 174 9.20 -10.41 12.73
C PHE A 174 7.69 -10.19 12.87
N LEU A 175 7.07 -10.80 13.88
CA LEU A 175 5.65 -10.53 14.18
C LEU A 175 5.36 -9.06 14.50
N GLY A 176 6.34 -8.32 15.04
CA GLY A 176 6.17 -6.91 15.37
C GLY A 176 5.08 -6.58 16.37
N SER A 177 4.55 -7.61 17.07
CA SER A 177 3.35 -7.50 17.92
C SER A 177 3.49 -6.56 19.10
N GLN A 178 4.71 -6.24 19.54
CA GLN A 178 5.01 -5.37 20.66
C GLN A 178 4.21 -5.74 21.94
N GLY A 179 3.93 -7.04 22.11
CA GLY A 179 3.16 -7.59 23.23
C GLY A 179 1.63 -7.53 23.08
N ASP A 180 1.10 -7.11 21.94
CA ASP A 180 -0.32 -7.12 21.66
C ASP A 180 -0.78 -8.51 21.18
N VAL A 181 -1.51 -9.25 21.99
CA VAL A 181 -2.00 -10.59 21.65
C VAL A 181 -3.06 -10.61 20.53
N TRP A 182 -3.62 -9.44 20.19
CA TRP A 182 -4.61 -9.25 19.14
C TRP A 182 -4.02 -8.55 17.91
N ASP A 183 -2.72 -8.64 17.73
CA ASP A 183 -2.00 -7.93 16.68
C ASP A 183 -2.58 -8.23 15.29
N ALA A 184 -2.54 -9.49 14.89
CA ALA A 184 -3.06 -9.97 13.62
C ALA A 184 -4.49 -9.49 13.32
N GLN A 185 -5.40 -9.57 14.32
CA GLN A 185 -6.78 -9.13 14.12
C GLN A 185 -6.91 -7.62 13.97
N LYS A 186 -6.07 -6.86 14.65
CA LYS A 186 -6.06 -5.39 14.55
C LYS A 186 -5.43 -4.92 13.25
N ASP A 187 -4.45 -5.66 12.72
CA ASP A 187 -3.85 -5.37 11.42
C ASP A 187 -4.83 -5.63 10.30
N ILE A 188 -5.52 -6.78 10.30
CA ILE A 188 -6.62 -7.04 9.37
C ILE A 188 -7.71 -5.97 9.48
N LEU A 189 -8.01 -5.48 10.69
CA LEU A 189 -8.97 -4.39 10.88
C LEU A 189 -8.47 -3.08 10.26
N CYS A 190 -7.20 -2.72 10.45
CA CYS A 190 -6.60 -1.52 9.84
C CYS A 190 -6.64 -1.60 8.32
N ASP A 191 -6.26 -2.74 7.73
CA ASP A 191 -6.35 -2.99 6.29
C ASP A 191 -7.79 -2.83 5.78
N THR A 192 -8.75 -3.42 6.50
CA THR A 192 -10.17 -3.34 6.14
C THR A 192 -10.69 -1.89 6.19
N LEU A 193 -10.35 -1.15 7.24
CA LEU A 193 -10.75 0.26 7.37
C LEU A 193 -10.13 1.13 6.27
N GLY A 194 -8.86 0.91 5.94
CA GLY A 194 -8.20 1.55 4.81
C GLY A 194 -8.88 1.24 3.49
N ALA A 195 -9.24 -0.02 3.26
CA ALA A 195 -9.94 -0.47 2.06
C ALA A 195 -11.33 0.15 1.93
N LEU A 196 -12.10 0.22 2.99
CA LEU A 196 -13.41 0.87 3.01
C LEU A 196 -13.29 2.38 2.74
N CYS A 197 -12.29 3.03 3.31
CA CYS A 197 -12.02 4.46 3.11
C CYS A 197 -11.81 4.77 1.63
N VAL A 198 -10.84 4.11 0.98
CA VAL A 198 -10.53 4.41 -0.43
C VAL A 198 -11.57 3.87 -1.40
N SER A 199 -12.29 2.79 -1.06
CA SER A 199 -13.41 2.31 -1.86
C SER A 199 -14.55 3.33 -1.88
N THR A 200 -14.78 4.03 -0.78
CA THR A 200 -15.74 5.15 -0.74
C THR A 200 -15.29 6.28 -1.67
N LEU A 201 -13.99 6.65 -1.64
CA LEU A 201 -13.45 7.65 -2.56
C LEU A 201 -13.56 7.22 -4.03
N PHE A 202 -13.31 5.93 -4.32
CA PHE A 202 -13.49 5.36 -5.64
C PHE A 202 -14.95 5.50 -6.12
N LEU A 203 -15.92 5.13 -5.30
CA LEU A 203 -17.34 5.24 -5.65
C LEU A 203 -17.79 6.69 -5.86
N LEU A 204 -17.30 7.63 -5.05
CA LEU A 204 -17.59 9.06 -5.21
C LEU A 204 -17.00 9.60 -6.52
N ARG A 205 -15.83 9.11 -6.92
CA ARG A 205 -15.21 9.46 -8.20
C ARG A 205 -16.03 8.95 -9.37
N GLU A 206 -16.39 7.65 -9.39
CA GLU A 206 -17.14 7.05 -10.50
C GLU A 206 -18.50 7.72 -10.69
N ARG A 207 -19.24 8.06 -9.63
CA ARG A 207 -20.52 8.80 -9.69
C ARG A 207 -20.39 10.18 -10.35
N ARG A 208 -19.22 10.82 -10.33
CA ARG A 208 -18.99 12.12 -10.99
C ARG A 208 -18.85 11.97 -12.51
N PHE A 209 -18.44 10.82 -12.99
CA PHE A 209 -18.27 10.56 -14.43
C PHE A 209 -19.55 10.01 -15.07
N GLU A 210 -20.50 9.49 -14.28
CA GLU A 210 -21.82 9.04 -14.75
C GLU A 210 -22.83 10.19 -14.93
N ARG A 211 -22.54 11.38 -14.42
CA ARG A 211 -23.35 12.61 -14.58
C ARG A 211 -22.81 13.51 -15.68
#